data_d0847ddeadb232d63ff309284f8a962c
#
_entry.id   d0847ddeadb232d63ff309284f8a962c
#
_cell.length_a   1.000
_cell.length_b   1.000
_cell.length_c   1.000
_cell.angle_alpha   90.00
_cell.angle_beta   90.00
_cell.angle_gamma   90.00
#
_symmetry.space_group_name_H-M   'P 1'
#
loop_
_entity.id
_entity.type
_entity.pdbx_description
1 polymer ?
#
loop_
_entity_poly.entity_id
_entity_poly.type
_entity_poly.pdbx_seq_one_letter_code
_entity_poly.pdbx_strand_id
1 'polypeptide(L)'
;ETVQGSRVEGMSEEEYIADHATTARLIKETGAKLMVMNTSCPNEGHNRLLCHNPLLVGRITEAVKQEIGDIPLMVKLAYIPSDDDLELMVRSTVGHGTVQGFSTINTISAKLVDADGNQALPGAGRDRSGVCGNAIRGAGLDMVARLAAIREKLGLDFKINGVGGVVSPADYQAYRNAGADSVMSATGAMWDAELARKIKSSIK
;
A
#
# COMPACT_ATOMS: atom_id res chain seq x y z
N GLU A 1 -6.53 -6.38 -9.16
CA GLU A 1 -6.84 -7.44 -8.18
C GLU A 1 -5.79 -7.47 -7.07
N THR A 2 -6.16 -7.92 -5.86
CA THR A 2 -5.27 -7.91 -4.69
C THR A 2 -4.66 -9.28 -4.45
N VAL A 3 -3.33 -9.34 -4.40
CA VAL A 3 -2.54 -10.52 -4.01
C VAL A 3 -2.14 -10.38 -2.54
N GLN A 4 -2.40 -11.39 -1.74
CA GLN A 4 -1.92 -11.48 -0.37
C GLN A 4 -1.80 -12.95 0.02
N GLY A 5 -0.62 -13.37 0.47
CA GLY A 5 -0.43 -14.65 1.12
C GLY A 5 -0.86 -14.62 2.58
N SER A 6 -1.06 -15.77 3.16
CA SER A 6 -1.43 -15.94 4.56
C SER A 6 -0.24 -16.53 5.33
N ARG A 7 0.11 -15.92 6.45
CA ARG A 7 1.13 -16.47 7.34
C ARG A 7 0.46 -17.18 8.51
N VAL A 8 0.81 -18.45 8.69
CA VAL A 8 0.34 -19.26 9.82
C VAL A 8 1.51 -19.62 10.74
N GLU A 9 1.20 -19.97 12.00
CA GLU A 9 2.21 -20.36 12.97
C GLU A 9 2.99 -21.59 12.48
N GLY A 10 4.32 -21.53 12.59
CA GLY A 10 5.22 -22.60 12.15
C GLY A 10 5.56 -22.59 10.65
N MET A 11 4.95 -21.69 9.84
CA MET A 11 5.26 -21.56 8.42
C MET A 11 6.68 -21.00 8.22
N SER A 12 7.48 -21.66 7.38
CA SER A 12 8.78 -21.15 6.95
C SER A 12 8.65 -19.91 6.05
N GLU A 13 9.77 -19.21 5.84
CA GLU A 13 9.78 -18.05 4.93
C GLU A 13 9.55 -18.50 3.48
N GLU A 14 10.08 -19.64 3.08
CA GLU A 14 9.90 -20.24 1.76
C GLU A 14 8.42 -20.62 1.49
N GLU A 15 7.75 -21.21 2.47
CA GLU A 15 6.32 -21.51 2.36
C GLU A 15 5.47 -20.25 2.25
N TYR A 16 5.82 -19.20 3.00
CA TYR A 16 5.13 -17.91 2.91
C TYR A 16 5.33 -17.24 1.55
N ILE A 17 6.52 -17.30 0.97
CA ILE A 17 6.80 -16.82 -0.40
C ILE A 17 5.97 -17.62 -1.40
N ALA A 18 5.95 -18.96 -1.29
CA ALA A 18 5.22 -19.85 -2.18
C ALA A 18 3.70 -19.62 -2.11
N ASP A 19 3.16 -19.27 -0.95
CA ASP A 19 1.74 -18.96 -0.77
C ASP A 19 1.34 -17.69 -1.52
N HIS A 20 2.17 -16.64 -1.49
CA HIS A 20 1.96 -15.43 -2.30
C HIS A 20 2.01 -15.74 -3.80
N ALA A 21 2.96 -16.54 -4.26
CA ALA A 21 3.08 -16.95 -5.64
C ALA A 21 1.86 -17.76 -6.11
N THR A 22 1.40 -18.70 -5.27
CA THR A 22 0.18 -19.49 -5.53
C THR A 22 -1.05 -18.60 -5.64
N THR A 23 -1.23 -17.66 -4.72
CA THR A 23 -2.33 -16.69 -4.75
C THR A 23 -2.29 -15.86 -6.04
N ALA A 24 -1.11 -15.39 -6.44
CA ALA A 24 -0.95 -14.61 -7.66
C ALA A 24 -1.29 -15.42 -8.91
N ARG A 25 -0.89 -16.69 -8.98
CA ARG A 25 -1.25 -17.60 -10.08
C ARG A 25 -2.78 -17.79 -10.19
N LEU A 26 -3.45 -18.05 -9.06
CA LEU A 26 -4.91 -18.20 -9.04
C LEU A 26 -5.63 -16.92 -9.50
N ILE A 27 -5.14 -15.75 -9.10
CA ILE A 27 -5.69 -14.46 -9.54
C ILE A 27 -5.44 -14.25 -11.05
N LYS A 28 -4.27 -14.63 -11.57
CA LYS A 28 -3.99 -14.58 -13.00
C LYS A 28 -5.01 -15.39 -13.81
N GLU A 29 -5.42 -16.57 -13.32
CA GLU A 29 -6.40 -17.44 -13.96
C GLU A 29 -7.79 -16.77 -14.10
N THR A 30 -8.11 -15.76 -13.26
CA THR A 30 -9.34 -14.96 -13.41
C THR A 30 -9.29 -13.93 -14.54
N GLY A 31 -8.14 -13.76 -15.19
CA GLY A 31 -7.94 -12.79 -16.25
C GLY A 31 -7.55 -11.39 -15.78
N ALA A 32 -7.07 -11.25 -14.55
CA ALA A 32 -6.58 -9.99 -14.00
C ALA A 32 -5.54 -9.31 -14.91
N LYS A 33 -5.65 -8.00 -15.09
CA LYS A 33 -4.77 -7.18 -15.95
C LYS A 33 -3.78 -6.34 -15.16
N LEU A 34 -3.97 -6.19 -13.88
CA LEU A 34 -3.13 -5.50 -12.92
C LEU A 34 -3.29 -6.17 -11.57
N MET A 35 -2.19 -6.39 -10.87
CA MET A 35 -2.21 -6.94 -9.52
C MET A 35 -1.60 -5.95 -8.52
N VAL A 36 -2.17 -5.91 -7.31
CA VAL A 36 -1.65 -5.13 -6.20
C VAL A 36 -1.34 -6.08 -5.04
N MET A 37 -0.06 -6.27 -4.73
CA MET A 37 0.34 -7.09 -3.59
C MET A 37 0.19 -6.29 -2.29
N ASN A 38 -0.63 -6.80 -1.36
CA ASN A 38 -0.82 -6.17 -0.06
C ASN A 38 0.27 -6.63 0.92
N THR A 39 1.15 -5.73 1.31
CA THR A 39 2.26 -5.99 2.25
C THR A 39 2.03 -5.31 3.61
N SER A 40 0.85 -4.82 3.84
CA SER A 40 0.53 -3.97 4.99
C SER A 40 -0.69 -4.45 5.79
N CYS A 41 -0.95 -5.77 5.76
CA CYS A 41 -2.03 -6.37 6.53
C CYS A 41 -1.62 -6.50 8.01
N PRO A 42 -2.32 -5.87 8.96
CA PRO A 42 -1.98 -5.97 10.38
C PRO A 42 -2.42 -7.30 11.01
N ASN A 43 -3.19 -8.11 10.29
CA ASN A 43 -3.82 -9.33 10.81
C ASN A 43 -2.96 -10.59 10.65
N GLU A 44 -1.73 -10.47 10.18
CA GLU A 44 -0.81 -11.61 9.98
C GLU A 44 -0.14 -12.09 11.28
N GLY A 45 -0.59 -11.64 12.44
CA GLY A 45 -0.16 -12.16 13.75
C GLY A 45 1.27 -11.80 14.16
N HIS A 46 1.97 -10.94 13.43
CA HIS A 46 3.33 -10.50 13.73
C HIS A 46 3.36 -9.02 14.13
N ASN A 47 4.26 -8.68 15.05
CA ASN A 47 4.49 -7.30 15.51
C ASN A 47 5.03 -6.36 14.41
N ARG A 48 5.30 -6.86 13.22
CA ARG A 48 5.87 -6.10 12.10
C ARG A 48 5.14 -6.41 10.80
N LEU A 49 4.71 -5.35 10.10
CA LEU A 49 4.10 -5.48 8.77
C LEU A 49 5.15 -5.98 7.76
N LEU A 50 4.72 -6.77 6.77
CA LEU A 50 5.60 -7.30 5.73
C LEU A 50 6.39 -6.19 5.01
N CYS A 51 5.78 -5.04 4.73
CA CYS A 51 6.46 -3.90 4.10
C CYS A 51 7.61 -3.29 4.93
N HIS A 52 7.76 -3.67 6.20
CA HIS A 52 8.92 -3.29 7.01
C HIS A 52 10.10 -4.29 6.88
N ASN A 53 10.01 -5.24 5.95
CA ASN A 53 11.11 -6.12 5.55
C ASN A 53 11.29 -6.05 4.01
N PRO A 54 11.97 -5.00 3.51
CA PRO A 54 12.13 -4.77 2.08
C PRO A 54 12.75 -5.95 1.31
N LEU A 55 13.71 -6.65 1.93
CA LEU A 55 14.37 -7.79 1.28
C LEU A 55 13.42 -8.98 1.09
N LEU A 56 12.59 -9.27 2.10
CA LEU A 56 11.58 -10.33 1.98
C LEU A 56 10.51 -9.95 0.94
N VAL A 57 10.08 -8.67 0.92
CA VAL A 57 9.17 -8.18 -0.13
C VAL A 57 9.80 -8.38 -1.51
N GLY A 58 11.09 -8.09 -1.69
CA GLY A 58 11.82 -8.35 -2.93
C GLY A 58 11.71 -9.81 -3.37
N ARG A 59 12.03 -10.76 -2.49
CA ARG A 59 11.94 -12.20 -2.77
C ARG A 59 10.51 -12.65 -3.10
N ILE A 60 9.52 -12.15 -2.39
CA ILE A 60 8.11 -12.44 -2.67
C ILE A 60 7.71 -11.91 -4.05
N THR A 61 8.09 -10.66 -4.39
CA THR A 61 7.74 -10.08 -5.69
C THR A 61 8.43 -10.81 -6.85
N GLU A 62 9.63 -11.36 -6.66
CA GLU A 62 10.29 -12.24 -7.64
C GLU A 62 9.47 -13.51 -7.88
N ALA A 63 9.07 -14.20 -6.83
CA ALA A 63 8.26 -15.42 -6.94
C ALA A 63 6.89 -15.14 -7.55
N VAL A 64 6.22 -14.07 -7.13
CA VAL A 64 4.95 -13.62 -7.73
C VAL A 64 5.13 -13.30 -9.21
N LYS A 65 6.20 -12.60 -9.59
CA LYS A 65 6.45 -12.20 -10.98
C LYS A 65 6.73 -13.39 -11.89
N GLN A 66 7.36 -14.44 -11.39
CA GLN A 66 7.53 -15.71 -12.12
C GLN A 66 6.17 -16.33 -12.50
N GLU A 67 5.19 -16.28 -11.62
CA GLU A 67 3.85 -16.81 -11.87
C GLU A 67 3.03 -15.92 -12.84
N ILE A 68 3.05 -14.61 -12.65
CA ILE A 68 2.17 -13.70 -13.38
C ILE A 68 2.73 -13.24 -14.74
N GLY A 69 4.05 -13.36 -14.96
CA GLY A 69 4.72 -12.94 -16.20
C GLY A 69 4.61 -11.42 -16.41
N ASP A 70 4.10 -10.98 -17.56
CA ASP A 70 4.06 -9.58 -17.98
C ASP A 70 2.95 -8.76 -17.29
N ILE A 71 2.09 -9.38 -16.49
CA ILE A 71 1.04 -8.65 -15.77
C ILE A 71 1.70 -7.63 -14.82
N PRO A 72 1.36 -6.33 -14.89
CA PRO A 72 1.92 -5.33 -13.99
C PRO A 72 1.60 -5.65 -12.53
N LEU A 73 2.62 -5.50 -11.68
CA LEU A 73 2.53 -5.68 -10.23
C LEU A 73 2.80 -4.36 -9.53
N MET A 74 1.91 -3.96 -8.64
CA MET A 74 2.13 -2.89 -7.68
C MET A 74 2.24 -3.46 -6.28
N VAL A 75 2.98 -2.78 -5.40
CA VAL A 75 3.05 -3.12 -3.98
C VAL A 75 2.31 -2.07 -3.16
N LYS A 76 1.37 -2.51 -2.31
CA LYS A 76 0.66 -1.64 -1.38
C LYS A 76 1.42 -1.56 -0.07
N LEU A 77 1.86 -0.36 0.28
CA LEU A 77 2.69 -0.07 1.45
C LEU A 77 1.86 0.55 2.60
N ALA A 78 2.24 0.25 3.83
CA ALA A 78 1.94 1.11 4.98
C ALA A 78 2.91 2.31 4.99
N TYR A 79 2.78 3.18 5.98
CA TYR A 79 3.76 4.24 6.20
C TYR A 79 5.10 3.64 6.65
N ILE A 80 6.17 3.96 5.94
CA ILE A 80 7.55 3.55 6.24
C ILE A 80 8.32 4.80 6.73
N PRO A 81 8.65 4.91 8.04
CA PRO A 81 9.27 6.11 8.57
C PRO A 81 10.71 6.34 8.09
N SER A 82 11.46 5.27 7.85
CA SER A 82 12.87 5.33 7.45
C SER A 82 13.02 5.56 5.95
N ASP A 83 13.81 6.58 5.56
CA ASP A 83 14.16 6.82 4.15
C ASP A 83 15.02 5.70 3.57
N ASP A 84 15.93 5.16 4.38
CA ASP A 84 16.80 4.05 3.96
C ASP A 84 15.98 2.78 3.68
N ASP A 85 15.01 2.45 4.53
CA ASP A 85 14.12 1.30 4.32
C ASP A 85 13.22 1.52 3.10
N LEU A 86 12.73 2.74 2.87
CA LEU A 86 11.92 3.06 1.71
C LEU A 86 12.73 2.98 0.41
N GLU A 87 13.96 3.50 0.39
CA GLU A 87 14.86 3.35 -0.75
C GLU A 87 15.25 1.89 -0.97
N LEU A 88 15.52 1.12 0.09
CA LEU A 88 15.80 -0.31 -0.02
C LEU A 88 14.59 -1.07 -0.58
N MET A 89 13.35 -0.71 -0.22
CA MET A 89 12.13 -1.25 -0.82
C MET A 89 12.10 -1.03 -2.33
N VAL A 90 12.38 0.18 -2.79
CA VAL A 90 12.42 0.50 -4.22
C VAL A 90 13.51 -0.30 -4.94
N ARG A 91 14.71 -0.38 -4.36
CA ARG A 91 15.85 -1.11 -4.95
C ARG A 91 15.59 -2.60 -5.04
N SER A 92 15.04 -3.22 -3.99
CA SER A 92 14.80 -4.67 -3.93
C SER A 92 13.58 -5.14 -4.75
N THR A 93 12.79 -4.23 -5.27
CA THR A 93 11.58 -4.52 -6.07
C THR A 93 11.67 -3.93 -7.46
N VAL A 94 11.49 -2.62 -7.61
CA VAL A 94 11.58 -1.94 -8.92
C VAL A 94 12.97 -2.09 -9.52
N GLY A 95 14.02 -1.96 -8.71
CA GLY A 95 15.42 -2.14 -9.15
C GLY A 95 15.70 -3.53 -9.74
N HIS A 96 14.95 -4.55 -9.31
CA HIS A 96 15.00 -5.91 -9.86
C HIS A 96 13.97 -6.14 -11.01
N GLY A 97 13.21 -5.12 -11.38
CA GLY A 97 12.22 -5.21 -12.48
C GLY A 97 10.93 -5.97 -12.12
N THR A 98 10.74 -6.35 -10.85
CA THR A 98 9.60 -7.17 -10.43
C THR A 98 8.33 -6.34 -10.19
N VAL A 99 8.46 -5.05 -9.86
CA VAL A 99 7.36 -4.15 -9.48
C VAL A 99 7.33 -2.93 -10.39
N GLN A 100 6.15 -2.56 -10.86
CA GLN A 100 5.92 -1.42 -11.75
C GLN A 100 5.36 -0.19 -11.00
N GLY A 101 5.09 -0.31 -9.69
CA GLY A 101 4.62 0.83 -8.91
C GLY A 101 4.28 0.51 -7.46
N PHE A 102 4.02 1.57 -6.72
CA PHE A 102 3.59 1.51 -5.32
C PHE A 102 2.25 2.16 -5.12
N SER A 103 1.41 1.57 -4.26
CA SER A 103 0.18 2.17 -3.75
C SER A 103 0.39 2.51 -2.27
N THR A 104 0.32 3.78 -1.93
CA THR A 104 0.66 4.28 -0.58
C THR A 104 -0.32 5.37 -0.14
N ILE A 105 -0.86 5.28 1.08
CA ILE A 105 -0.56 4.36 2.17
C ILE A 105 -1.79 3.51 2.54
N ASN A 106 -1.58 2.39 3.22
CA ASN A 106 -2.64 1.71 3.95
C ASN A 106 -3.00 2.50 5.23
N THR A 107 -3.89 1.98 6.06
CA THR A 107 -4.25 2.57 7.36
C THR A 107 -3.04 2.66 8.29
N ILE A 108 -3.08 3.63 9.22
CA ILE A 108 -2.08 3.76 10.28
C ILE A 108 -2.65 3.17 11.56
N SER A 109 -1.94 2.23 12.18
CA SER A 109 -2.35 1.66 13.47
C SER A 109 -2.23 2.70 14.58
N ALA A 110 -3.34 3.01 15.24
CA ALA A 110 -3.38 3.93 16.37
C ALA A 110 -4.21 3.36 17.53
N LYS A 111 -3.89 3.81 18.74
CA LYS A 111 -4.73 3.57 19.91
C LYS A 111 -5.98 4.44 19.79
N LEU A 112 -7.16 3.82 19.90
CA LEU A 112 -8.44 4.52 19.80
C LEU A 112 -9.06 4.64 21.18
N VAL A 113 -9.33 5.88 21.57
CA VAL A 113 -9.98 6.20 22.84
C VAL A 113 -11.25 7.03 22.60
N ASP A 114 -12.22 6.90 23.49
CA ASP A 114 -13.39 7.74 23.54
C ASP A 114 -13.09 9.14 24.14
N ALA A 115 -14.10 9.96 24.31
CA ALA A 115 -13.94 11.31 24.85
C ALA A 115 -13.42 11.31 26.32
N ASP A 116 -13.62 10.22 27.05
CA ASP A 116 -13.20 10.07 28.45
C ASP A 116 -11.82 9.38 28.56
N GLY A 117 -11.19 9.03 27.44
CA GLY A 117 -9.88 8.39 27.39
C GLY A 117 -9.90 6.87 27.54
N ASN A 118 -11.10 6.24 27.58
CA ASN A 118 -11.24 4.80 27.65
C ASN A 118 -11.08 4.15 26.25
N GLN A 119 -10.90 2.82 26.21
CA GLN A 119 -10.86 2.07 24.95
C GLN A 119 -12.17 2.28 24.17
N ALA A 120 -12.06 2.82 22.94
CA ALA A 120 -13.23 3.11 22.09
C ALA A 120 -13.82 1.87 21.40
N LEU A 121 -13.00 0.84 21.13
CA LEU A 121 -13.45 -0.36 20.42
C LEU A 121 -13.95 -1.43 21.40
N PRO A 122 -15.05 -2.12 21.08
CA PRO A 122 -15.57 -3.19 21.93
C PRO A 122 -14.64 -4.41 21.92
N GLY A 123 -14.60 -5.13 23.04
CA GLY A 123 -13.82 -6.37 23.22
C GLY A 123 -12.49 -6.15 23.94
N ALA A 124 -12.09 -7.13 24.75
CA ALA A 124 -10.86 -7.05 25.53
C ALA A 124 -9.61 -6.99 24.62
N GLY A 125 -8.65 -6.11 24.96
CA GLY A 125 -7.39 -5.98 24.26
C GLY A 125 -7.48 -5.35 22.85
N ARG A 126 -8.61 -4.79 22.45
CA ARG A 126 -8.82 -4.13 21.16
C ARG A 126 -8.65 -2.62 21.28
N ASP A 127 -7.52 -2.19 21.81
CA ASP A 127 -7.22 -0.78 22.00
C ASP A 127 -6.65 -0.09 20.74
N ARG A 128 -6.25 -0.87 19.72
CA ARG A 128 -5.68 -0.36 18.46
C ARG A 128 -6.48 -0.81 17.25
N SER A 129 -6.52 0.08 16.24
CA SER A 129 -7.07 -0.24 14.92
C SER A 129 -6.42 0.62 13.84
N GLY A 130 -6.64 0.26 12.57
CA GLY A 130 -6.20 1.06 11.43
C GLY A 130 -7.05 2.31 11.27
N VAL A 131 -6.43 3.47 11.40
CA VAL A 131 -7.03 4.77 11.12
C VAL A 131 -6.90 5.08 9.64
N CYS A 132 -8.01 5.50 9.02
CA CYS A 132 -8.09 5.90 7.61
C CYS A 132 -8.70 7.31 7.46
N GLY A 133 -8.96 7.71 6.23
CA GLY A 133 -9.60 8.98 5.92
C GLY A 133 -8.67 10.18 6.11
N ASN A 134 -9.24 11.35 6.39
CA ASN A 134 -8.50 12.62 6.42
C ASN A 134 -7.36 12.64 7.46
N ALA A 135 -7.49 11.88 8.54
CA ALA A 135 -6.48 11.81 9.60
C ALA A 135 -5.09 11.33 9.11
N ILE A 136 -5.04 10.53 8.04
CA ILE A 136 -3.78 9.99 7.50
C ILE A 136 -3.30 10.73 6.23
N ARG A 137 -3.95 11.80 5.81
CA ARG A 137 -3.61 12.52 4.57
C ARG A 137 -2.18 13.04 4.57
N GLY A 138 -1.74 13.65 5.68
CA GLY A 138 -0.36 14.16 5.80
C GLY A 138 0.69 13.08 5.58
N ALA A 139 0.50 11.91 6.20
CA ALA A 139 1.39 10.77 6.03
C ALA A 139 1.35 10.20 4.60
N GLY A 140 0.17 10.19 3.96
CA GLY A 140 0.05 9.76 2.56
C GLY A 140 0.79 10.70 1.60
N LEU A 141 0.68 12.01 1.78
CA LEU A 141 1.38 13.01 0.99
C LEU A 141 2.90 12.92 1.18
N ASP A 142 3.37 12.74 2.43
CA ASP A 142 4.78 12.53 2.75
C ASP A 142 5.36 11.32 2.03
N MET A 143 4.69 10.16 2.11
CA MET A 143 5.15 8.94 1.43
C MET A 143 5.22 9.10 -0.08
N VAL A 144 4.24 9.78 -0.69
CA VAL A 144 4.25 10.04 -2.14
C VAL A 144 5.42 10.94 -2.54
N ALA A 145 5.65 12.02 -1.79
CA ALA A 145 6.76 12.95 -2.05
C ALA A 145 8.12 12.26 -1.93
N ARG A 146 8.31 11.45 -0.89
CA ARG A 146 9.55 10.68 -0.67
C ARG A 146 9.77 9.62 -1.76
N LEU A 147 8.75 8.90 -2.18
CA LEU A 147 8.85 7.96 -3.32
C LEU A 147 9.17 8.69 -4.62
N ALA A 148 8.59 9.86 -4.87
CA ALA A 148 8.90 10.67 -6.04
C ALA A 148 10.36 11.12 -6.04
N ALA A 149 10.88 11.57 -4.89
CA ALA A 149 12.30 11.94 -4.74
C ALA A 149 13.24 10.73 -4.96
N ILE A 150 12.89 9.55 -4.43
CA ILE A 150 13.67 8.32 -4.64
C ILE A 150 13.64 7.92 -6.13
N ARG A 151 12.48 8.01 -6.80
CA ARG A 151 12.32 7.75 -8.22
C ARG A 151 13.28 8.62 -9.05
N GLU A 152 13.32 9.91 -8.77
CA GLU A 152 14.23 10.85 -9.44
C GLU A 152 15.69 10.55 -9.13
N LYS A 153 16.03 10.39 -7.82
CA LYS A 153 17.40 10.08 -7.36
C LYS A 153 17.98 8.83 -8.03
N LEU A 154 17.16 7.78 -8.20
CA LEU A 154 17.61 6.49 -8.73
C LEU A 154 17.48 6.40 -10.27
N GLY A 155 16.81 7.35 -10.94
CA GLY A 155 16.53 7.30 -12.37
C GLY A 155 15.65 6.12 -12.77
N LEU A 156 14.77 5.65 -11.87
CA LEU A 156 13.89 4.50 -12.11
C LEU A 156 12.52 4.95 -12.61
N ASP A 157 11.91 4.17 -13.51
CA ASP A 157 10.52 4.39 -13.93
C ASP A 157 9.58 3.44 -13.16
N PHE A 158 8.79 4.00 -12.27
CA PHE A 158 7.70 3.31 -11.57
C PHE A 158 6.57 4.28 -11.26
N LYS A 159 5.36 3.75 -11.12
CA LYS A 159 4.16 4.55 -10.87
C LYS A 159 3.88 4.66 -9.37
N ILE A 160 3.38 5.82 -8.96
CA ILE A 160 3.01 6.09 -7.57
C ILE A 160 1.51 6.36 -7.52
N ASN A 161 0.78 5.49 -6.82
CA ASN A 161 -0.64 5.65 -6.56
C ASN A 161 -0.83 6.19 -5.13
N GLY A 162 -1.24 7.45 -5.03
CA GLY A 162 -1.47 8.13 -3.75
C GLY A 162 -2.81 7.75 -3.13
N VAL A 163 -2.79 7.33 -1.86
CA VAL A 163 -3.97 6.91 -1.11
C VAL A 163 -3.92 7.48 0.30
N GLY A 164 -5.06 7.98 0.80
CA GLY A 164 -5.24 8.43 2.17
C GLY A 164 -5.81 9.83 2.28
N GLY A 165 -7.03 9.94 2.80
CA GLY A 165 -7.67 11.21 3.12
C GLY A 165 -8.04 12.09 1.94
N VAL A 166 -8.19 11.54 0.75
CA VAL A 166 -8.70 12.25 -0.42
C VAL A 166 -10.22 12.38 -0.30
N VAL A 167 -10.70 13.57 0.02
CA VAL A 167 -12.11 13.88 0.24
C VAL A 167 -12.61 15.06 -0.62
N SER A 168 -11.71 15.68 -1.40
CA SER A 168 -12.01 16.82 -2.24
C SER A 168 -11.12 16.85 -3.50
N PRO A 169 -11.50 17.66 -4.53
CA PRO A 169 -10.61 17.95 -5.67
C PRO A 169 -9.27 18.55 -5.26
N ALA A 170 -9.23 19.37 -4.21
CA ALA A 170 -8.00 19.98 -3.72
C ALA A 170 -7.04 18.91 -3.14
N ASP A 171 -7.55 17.90 -2.44
CA ASP A 171 -6.73 16.79 -1.94
C ASP A 171 -6.16 15.97 -3.09
N TYR A 172 -6.97 15.69 -4.13
CA TYR A 172 -6.48 15.04 -5.35
C TYR A 172 -5.31 15.83 -5.95
N GLN A 173 -5.46 17.14 -6.11
CA GLN A 173 -4.40 17.99 -6.67
C GLN A 173 -3.16 18.01 -5.79
N ALA A 174 -3.31 17.99 -4.46
CA ALA A 174 -2.18 17.93 -3.53
C ALA A 174 -1.36 16.65 -3.75
N TYR A 175 -2.00 15.49 -3.92
CA TYR A 175 -1.32 14.23 -4.25
C TYR A 175 -0.63 14.28 -5.61
N ARG A 176 -1.26 14.87 -6.64
CA ARG A 176 -0.65 15.06 -7.96
C ARG A 176 0.60 15.94 -7.87
N ASN A 177 0.53 17.03 -7.12
CA ASN A 177 1.66 17.94 -6.91
C ASN A 177 2.79 17.30 -6.09
N ALA A 178 2.48 16.36 -5.19
CA ALA A 178 3.47 15.57 -4.46
C ALA A 178 4.18 14.53 -5.33
N GLY A 179 3.72 14.27 -6.56
CA GLY A 179 4.35 13.36 -7.51
C GLY A 179 3.59 12.05 -7.77
N ALA A 180 2.35 11.92 -7.28
CA ALA A 180 1.52 10.76 -7.59
C ALA A 180 1.13 10.73 -9.08
N ASP A 181 1.23 9.56 -9.71
CA ASP A 181 0.76 9.32 -11.08
C ASP A 181 -0.75 9.07 -11.12
N SER A 182 -1.29 8.48 -10.06
CA SER A 182 -2.73 8.26 -9.85
C SER A 182 -3.09 8.47 -8.38
N VAL A 183 -4.39 8.64 -8.11
CA VAL A 183 -4.89 8.91 -6.75
C VAL A 183 -6.15 8.08 -6.51
N MET A 184 -6.23 7.43 -5.34
CA MET A 184 -7.39 6.65 -4.93
C MET A 184 -8.03 7.26 -3.68
N SER A 185 -9.35 7.10 -3.57
CA SER A 185 -10.13 7.44 -2.39
C SER A 185 -11.00 6.25 -1.99
N ALA A 186 -11.03 5.94 -0.70
CA ALA A 186 -11.97 4.97 -0.13
C ALA A 186 -12.99 5.71 0.75
N THR A 187 -12.59 6.15 1.94
CA THR A 187 -13.47 6.84 2.90
C THR A 187 -14.15 8.08 2.29
N GLY A 188 -13.42 8.88 1.50
CA GLY A 188 -14.00 10.04 0.84
C GLY A 188 -15.12 9.67 -0.13
N ALA A 189 -14.97 8.61 -0.90
CA ALA A 189 -15.98 8.11 -1.83
C ALA A 189 -17.20 7.50 -1.11
N MET A 190 -17.03 6.99 0.12
CA MET A 190 -18.16 6.53 0.94
C MET A 190 -19.01 7.69 1.47
N TRP A 191 -18.38 8.84 1.79
CA TRP A 191 -19.08 10.04 2.23
C TRP A 191 -19.68 10.84 1.08
N ASP A 192 -19.02 10.85 -0.07
CA ASP A 192 -19.44 11.60 -1.26
C ASP A 192 -19.31 10.70 -2.50
N ALA A 193 -20.40 10.07 -2.90
CA ALA A 193 -20.47 9.21 -4.09
C ALA A 193 -20.12 9.95 -5.39
N GLU A 194 -20.23 11.29 -5.41
CA GLU A 194 -19.94 12.17 -6.54
C GLU A 194 -18.47 12.65 -6.56
N LEU A 195 -17.65 12.26 -5.58
CA LEU A 195 -16.28 12.75 -5.41
C LEU A 195 -15.45 12.59 -6.70
N ALA A 196 -15.49 11.42 -7.34
CA ALA A 196 -14.75 11.18 -8.57
C ALA A 196 -15.21 12.10 -9.72
N ARG A 197 -16.51 12.37 -9.83
CA ARG A 197 -17.07 13.29 -10.83
C ARG A 197 -16.62 14.73 -10.56
N LYS A 198 -16.65 15.17 -9.30
CA LYS A 198 -16.19 16.50 -8.87
C LYS A 198 -14.70 16.69 -9.18
N ILE A 199 -13.88 15.68 -8.89
CA ILE A 199 -12.45 15.68 -9.23
C ILE A 199 -12.27 15.80 -10.74
N LYS A 200 -12.92 14.95 -11.54
CA LYS A 200 -12.81 14.98 -13.01
C LYS A 200 -13.24 16.34 -13.59
N SER A 201 -14.24 16.96 -13.03
CA SER A 201 -14.72 18.29 -13.49
C SER A 201 -13.75 19.43 -13.12
N SER A 202 -12.91 19.26 -12.12
CA SER A 202 -11.90 20.25 -11.70
C SER A 202 -10.57 20.15 -12.45
N ILE A 203 -10.32 19.02 -13.14
CA ILE A 203 -9.14 18.78 -13.96
C ILE A 203 -9.50 19.18 -15.41
N LYS A 204 -9.25 20.43 -15.76
CA LYS A 204 -9.39 20.94 -17.13
C LYS A 204 -8.03 21.14 -17.74
#